data_accc6989d012c3069431070698d6c4dd
#
_entry.id   accc6989d012c3069431070698d6c4dd
#
_cell.length_a   1.000
_cell.length_b   1.000
_cell.length_c   1.000
_cell.angle_alpha   90.00
_cell.angle_beta   90.00
_cell.angle_gamma   90.00
#
_symmetry.space_group_name_H-M   'P 1'
#
loop_
_entity.id
_entity.type
_entity.pdbx_description
1 polymer ?
#
loop_
_entity_poly.entity_id
_entity_poly.type
_entity_poly.pdbx_seq_one_letter_code
_entity_poly.pdbx_strand_id
1 'polypeptide(L)'
;MKLWLLDADILIDFLSYDLLDKLVATHEIYAASSVIDEVKYFKRSGEKIDARFRERYIQTGLVKEISATTEEASCLLNRFSEDLRFSIHAGEIESLAVLIRQTELIFCTCDAVAIRTLPLLDLTERGISAEKLLKQSGLYKPGLKERHSEEYFKDNIAIGREQKIYLL
;
A
#
# COMPACT_ATOMS: atom_id res chain seq x y z
N MET A 1 -7.83 -6.66 16.27
CA MET A 1 -8.07 -5.81 15.07
C MET A 1 -6.72 -5.46 14.49
N LYS A 2 -6.54 -5.58 13.19
CA LYS A 2 -5.28 -5.22 12.54
C LYS A 2 -5.38 -3.83 11.93
N LEU A 3 -4.26 -3.11 11.89
CA LEU A 3 -4.16 -1.77 11.34
C LEU A 3 -3.50 -1.87 9.95
N TRP A 4 -4.24 -1.57 8.90
CA TRP A 4 -3.77 -1.69 7.53
C TRP A 4 -3.48 -0.32 6.92
N LEU A 5 -2.28 -0.13 6.38
CA LEU A 5 -1.94 0.99 5.50
C LEU A 5 -2.08 0.50 4.06
N LEU A 6 -2.97 1.08 3.29
CA LEU A 6 -3.25 0.66 1.91
C LEU A 6 -2.68 1.65 0.90
N ASP A 7 -2.08 1.10 -0.15
CA ASP A 7 -1.59 1.84 -1.31
C ASP A 7 -2.72 2.20 -2.28
N ALA A 8 -2.49 3.16 -3.17
CA ALA A 8 -3.48 3.68 -4.12
C ALA A 8 -4.07 2.60 -5.03
N ASP A 9 -3.23 1.79 -5.64
CA ASP A 9 -3.66 0.69 -6.51
C ASP A 9 -4.51 -0.36 -5.78
N ILE A 10 -4.18 -0.63 -4.51
CA ILE A 10 -4.96 -1.53 -3.66
C ILE A 10 -6.34 -0.93 -3.37
N LEU A 11 -6.41 0.35 -3.01
CA LEU A 11 -7.68 1.04 -2.78
C LEU A 11 -8.57 1.06 -4.02
N ILE A 12 -7.99 1.39 -5.18
CA ILE A 12 -8.70 1.42 -6.46
C ILE A 12 -9.23 0.02 -6.83
N ASP A 13 -8.40 -1.00 -6.70
CA ASP A 13 -8.78 -2.37 -7.03
C ASP A 13 -9.83 -2.91 -6.03
N PHE A 14 -9.72 -2.60 -4.74
CA PHE A 14 -10.73 -2.99 -3.74
C PHE A 14 -12.06 -2.28 -3.94
N LEU A 15 -12.07 -1.04 -4.41
CA LEU A 15 -13.30 -0.37 -4.86
C LEU A 15 -13.90 -1.08 -6.07
N SER A 16 -13.06 -1.44 -7.06
CA SER A 16 -13.50 -2.15 -8.27
C SER A 16 -14.11 -3.53 -7.96
N TYR A 17 -13.59 -4.21 -6.95
CA TYR A 17 -14.04 -5.55 -6.52
C TYR A 17 -15.16 -5.53 -5.47
N ASP A 18 -15.64 -4.36 -5.06
CA ASP A 18 -16.64 -4.21 -3.99
C ASP A 18 -16.18 -4.82 -2.65
N LEU A 19 -14.91 -4.65 -2.34
CA LEU A 19 -14.28 -5.20 -1.13
C LEU A 19 -13.95 -4.15 -0.08
N LEU A 20 -13.76 -2.87 -0.46
CA LEU A 20 -13.32 -1.86 0.48
C LEU A 20 -14.34 -1.62 1.59
N ASP A 21 -15.64 -1.50 1.26
CA ASP A 21 -16.71 -1.29 2.24
C ASP A 21 -16.78 -2.42 3.27
N LYS A 22 -16.53 -3.66 2.83
CA LYS A 22 -16.47 -4.82 3.72
C LYS A 22 -15.25 -4.81 4.62
N LEU A 23 -14.11 -4.35 4.09
CA LEU A 23 -12.87 -4.29 4.82
C LEU A 23 -12.91 -3.23 5.94
N VAL A 24 -13.40 -2.02 5.63
CA VAL A 24 -13.52 -0.94 6.61
C VAL A 24 -14.55 -1.22 7.70
N ALA A 25 -15.50 -2.14 7.46
CA ALA A 25 -16.47 -2.57 8.46
C ALA A 25 -15.84 -3.42 9.58
N THR A 26 -14.69 -4.04 9.34
CA THR A 26 -14.07 -5.01 10.25
C THR A 26 -12.65 -4.64 10.69
N HIS A 27 -12.02 -3.72 9.99
CA HIS A 27 -10.63 -3.34 10.23
C HIS A 27 -10.45 -1.83 10.21
N GLU A 28 -9.41 -1.36 10.88
CA GLU A 28 -8.98 0.02 10.85
C GLU A 28 -8.02 0.22 9.66
N ILE A 29 -8.42 1.08 8.74
CA ILE A 29 -7.72 1.33 7.49
C ILE A 29 -7.11 2.73 7.50
N TYR A 30 -5.85 2.81 7.09
CA TYR A 30 -5.10 4.03 6.90
C TYR A 30 -4.68 4.18 5.43
N ALA A 31 -4.55 5.41 4.97
CA ALA A 31 -3.95 5.74 3.69
C ALA A 31 -3.15 7.05 3.80
N ALA A 32 -2.02 7.10 3.13
CA ALA A 32 -1.22 8.31 3.06
C ALA A 32 -1.95 9.42 2.28
N SER A 33 -1.71 10.68 2.61
CA SER A 33 -2.40 11.81 1.96
C SER A 33 -2.20 11.83 0.45
N SER A 34 -0.99 11.59 -0.04
CA SER A 34 -0.70 11.52 -1.48
C SER A 34 -1.38 10.33 -2.14
N VAL A 35 -1.49 9.18 -1.45
CA VAL A 35 -2.25 8.01 -1.92
C VAL A 35 -3.73 8.36 -2.09
N ILE A 36 -4.33 9.06 -1.12
CA ILE A 36 -5.74 9.47 -1.19
C ILE A 36 -5.99 10.36 -2.41
N ASP A 37 -5.07 11.26 -2.73
CA ASP A 37 -5.17 12.17 -3.87
C ASP A 37 -5.07 11.46 -5.24
N GLU A 38 -4.47 10.27 -5.28
CA GLU A 38 -4.40 9.41 -6.47
C GLU A 38 -5.70 8.62 -6.72
N VAL A 39 -6.51 8.34 -5.68
CA VAL A 39 -7.74 7.54 -5.78
C VAL A 39 -8.89 8.39 -6.32
N LYS A 40 -8.87 8.68 -7.62
CA LYS A 40 -9.88 9.53 -8.29
C LYS A 40 -11.01 8.71 -8.89
N TYR A 41 -10.68 7.61 -9.56
CA TYR A 41 -11.62 6.78 -10.31
C TYR A 41 -11.32 5.30 -10.10
N PHE A 42 -12.35 4.48 -10.23
CA PHE A 42 -12.22 3.04 -10.34
C PHE A 42 -13.14 2.52 -11.44
N LYS A 43 -12.95 1.27 -11.87
CA LYS A 43 -13.80 0.63 -12.88
C LYS A 43 -14.63 -0.49 -12.25
N ARG A 44 -15.91 -0.53 -12.56
CA ARG A 44 -16.80 -1.62 -12.19
C ARG A 44 -17.71 -1.94 -13.38
N SER A 45 -17.76 -3.22 -13.77
CA SER A 45 -18.55 -3.68 -14.93
C SER A 45 -18.25 -2.88 -16.21
N GLY A 46 -16.99 -2.49 -16.43
CA GLY A 46 -16.55 -1.71 -17.58
C GLY A 46 -16.79 -0.20 -17.50
N GLU A 47 -17.52 0.26 -16.51
CA GLU A 47 -17.82 1.69 -16.32
C GLU A 47 -16.76 2.35 -15.42
N LYS A 48 -16.36 3.57 -15.78
CA LYS A 48 -15.50 4.44 -14.98
C LYS A 48 -16.35 5.21 -13.97
N ILE A 49 -16.07 5.00 -12.69
CA ILE A 49 -16.83 5.59 -11.58
C ILE A 49 -15.93 6.55 -10.83
N ASP A 50 -16.41 7.76 -10.53
CA ASP A 50 -15.74 8.70 -9.64
C ASP A 50 -15.73 8.13 -8.22
N ALA A 51 -14.53 7.96 -7.66
CA ALA A 51 -14.37 7.36 -6.34
C ALA A 51 -14.94 8.24 -5.21
N ARG A 52 -14.92 9.56 -5.38
CA ARG A 52 -15.28 10.54 -4.33
C ARG A 52 -14.69 10.12 -2.97
N PHE A 53 -13.42 9.72 -3.00
CA PHE A 53 -12.80 8.97 -1.90
C PHE A 53 -12.76 9.79 -0.61
N ARG A 54 -12.40 11.08 -0.69
CA ARG A 54 -12.37 11.95 0.49
C ARG A 54 -13.75 12.07 1.14
N GLU A 55 -14.81 12.25 0.34
CA GLU A 55 -16.18 12.38 0.86
C GLU A 55 -16.68 11.08 1.47
N ARG A 56 -16.46 9.95 0.77
CA ARG A 56 -17.03 8.65 1.16
C ARG A 56 -16.29 7.98 2.30
N TYR A 57 -14.98 8.13 2.38
CA TYR A 57 -14.15 7.35 3.29
C TYR A 57 -13.39 8.19 4.32
N ILE A 58 -12.87 9.36 3.94
CA ILE A 58 -12.08 10.19 4.85
C ILE A 58 -12.99 11.03 5.75
N GLN A 59 -13.92 11.78 5.18
CA GLN A 59 -14.85 12.63 5.95
C GLN A 59 -15.78 11.82 6.85
N THR A 60 -16.09 10.59 6.48
CA THR A 60 -16.89 9.66 7.28
C THR A 60 -16.08 8.92 8.34
N GLY A 61 -14.76 9.01 8.32
CA GLY A 61 -13.86 8.33 9.24
C GLY A 61 -13.69 6.83 8.99
N LEU A 62 -14.18 6.30 7.87
CA LEU A 62 -14.03 4.89 7.48
C LEU A 62 -12.60 4.53 7.11
N VAL A 63 -11.86 5.48 6.52
CA VAL A 63 -10.42 5.40 6.28
C VAL A 63 -9.76 6.60 6.94
N LYS A 64 -8.68 6.36 7.67
CA LYS A 64 -7.93 7.40 8.35
C LYS A 64 -6.81 7.92 7.47
N GLU A 65 -6.81 9.22 7.22
CA GLU A 65 -5.71 9.89 6.52
C GLU A 65 -4.51 10.05 7.46
N ILE A 66 -3.33 9.78 6.95
CA ILE A 66 -2.08 9.97 7.67
C ILE A 66 -1.02 10.54 6.73
N SER A 67 -0.20 11.47 7.24
CA SER A 67 0.82 12.14 6.44
C SER A 67 2.21 11.90 7.02
N ALA A 68 3.22 11.85 6.16
CA ALA A 68 4.60 12.03 6.55
C ALA A 68 4.98 13.51 6.49
N THR A 69 5.92 13.92 7.32
CA THR A 69 6.51 15.25 7.21
C THR A 69 7.52 15.30 6.05
N THR A 70 7.84 16.51 5.58
CA THR A 70 8.88 16.71 4.56
C THR A 70 10.22 16.16 5.02
N GLU A 71 10.55 16.31 6.30
CA GLU A 71 11.78 15.80 6.92
C GLU A 71 11.80 14.26 6.92
N GLU A 72 10.69 13.60 7.27
CA GLU A 72 10.58 12.14 7.23
C GLU A 72 10.78 11.60 5.81
N ALA A 73 10.13 12.21 4.83
CA ALA A 73 10.27 11.83 3.41
C ALA A 73 11.70 12.05 2.91
N SER A 74 12.32 13.19 3.27
CA SER A 74 13.69 13.50 2.89
C SER A 74 14.71 12.55 3.53
N CYS A 75 14.54 12.23 4.82
CA CYS A 75 15.37 11.24 5.51
C CYS A 75 15.28 9.86 4.84
N LEU A 76 14.09 9.45 4.45
CA LEU A 76 13.88 8.19 3.72
C LEU A 76 14.60 8.20 2.37
N LEU A 77 14.39 9.25 1.56
CA LEU A 77 15.01 9.38 0.24
C LEU A 77 16.54 9.38 0.30
N ASN A 78 17.13 9.94 1.36
CA ASN A 78 18.59 9.94 1.54
C ASN A 78 19.17 8.55 1.80
N ARG A 79 18.34 7.55 2.15
CA ARG A 79 18.75 6.14 2.31
C ARG A 79 18.74 5.38 0.98
N PHE A 80 18.18 5.95 -0.09
CA PHE A 80 18.00 5.29 -1.37
C PHE A 80 19.10 5.65 -2.36
N SER A 81 19.44 4.69 -3.22
CA SER A 81 20.25 4.95 -4.41
C SER A 81 19.53 5.92 -5.35
N GLU A 82 20.28 6.54 -6.24
CA GLU A 82 19.72 7.46 -7.23
C GLU A 82 18.67 6.78 -8.11
N ASP A 83 18.94 5.57 -8.59
CA ASP A 83 18.00 4.78 -9.40
C ASP A 83 16.68 4.51 -8.67
N LEU A 84 16.75 4.18 -7.39
CA LEU A 84 15.54 3.94 -6.59
C LEU A 84 14.74 5.22 -6.38
N ARG A 85 15.42 6.37 -6.16
CA ARG A 85 14.73 7.67 -6.03
C ARG A 85 13.95 8.05 -7.29
N PHE A 86 14.45 7.69 -8.47
CA PHE A 86 13.73 7.94 -9.73
C PHE A 86 12.58 6.96 -10.00
N SER A 87 12.62 5.78 -9.41
CA SER A 87 11.60 4.73 -9.65
C SER A 87 10.45 4.75 -8.67
N ILE A 88 10.63 5.32 -7.49
CA ILE A 88 9.62 5.33 -6.42
C ILE A 88 8.74 6.58 -6.50
N HIS A 89 7.43 6.42 -6.33
CA HIS A 89 6.47 7.51 -6.42
C HIS A 89 6.17 8.15 -5.05
N ALA A 90 5.55 9.34 -5.09
CA ALA A 90 5.28 10.13 -3.88
C ALA A 90 4.41 9.38 -2.86
N GLY A 91 3.37 8.67 -3.30
CA GLY A 91 2.50 7.88 -2.44
C GLY A 91 3.22 6.77 -1.70
N GLU A 92 4.14 6.09 -2.39
CA GLU A 92 4.97 5.03 -1.82
C GLU A 92 5.98 5.59 -0.81
N ILE A 93 6.64 6.71 -1.15
CA ILE A 93 7.57 7.40 -0.24
C ILE A 93 6.85 7.80 1.05
N GLU A 94 5.69 8.45 0.93
CA GLU A 94 4.91 8.87 2.10
C GLU A 94 4.45 7.66 2.92
N SER A 95 3.92 6.61 2.27
CA SER A 95 3.48 5.39 2.94
C SER A 95 4.62 4.69 3.69
N LEU A 96 5.81 4.60 3.09
CA LEU A 96 6.99 3.99 3.73
C LEU A 96 7.51 4.85 4.89
N ALA A 97 7.51 6.17 4.76
CA ALA A 97 7.91 7.08 5.85
C ALA A 97 6.92 6.97 7.04
N VAL A 98 5.63 6.92 6.76
CA VAL A 98 4.58 6.65 7.76
C VAL A 98 4.81 5.28 8.41
N LEU A 99 5.09 4.24 7.63
CA LEU A 99 5.32 2.90 8.11
C LEU A 99 6.52 2.81 9.08
N ILE A 100 7.59 3.55 8.82
CA ILE A 100 8.74 3.64 9.72
C ILE A 100 8.33 4.23 11.08
N ARG A 101 7.56 5.31 11.08
CA ARG A 101 7.10 5.99 12.30
C ARG A 101 6.05 5.20 13.07
N GLN A 102 5.08 4.63 12.37
CA GLN A 102 3.92 3.93 12.95
C GLN A 102 4.16 2.43 12.98
N THR A 103 4.75 1.94 14.06
CA THR A 103 5.23 0.57 14.18
C THR A 103 4.14 -0.51 14.16
N GLU A 104 2.87 -0.13 14.36
CA GLU A 104 1.73 -1.06 14.40
C GLU A 104 1.07 -1.28 13.03
N LEU A 105 1.36 -0.41 12.05
CA LEU A 105 0.79 -0.51 10.71
C LEU A 105 1.45 -1.64 9.91
N ILE A 106 0.64 -2.30 9.08
CA ILE A 106 1.09 -3.26 8.06
C ILE A 106 0.72 -2.69 6.71
N PHE A 107 1.70 -2.60 5.82
CA PHE A 107 1.56 -1.98 4.50
C PHE A 107 1.15 -3.00 3.45
N CYS A 108 -0.01 -2.79 2.85
CA CYS A 108 -0.51 -3.57 1.73
C CYS A 108 -0.27 -2.80 0.44
N THR A 109 0.57 -3.33 -0.41
CA THR A 109 0.88 -2.79 -1.74
C THR A 109 1.04 -3.92 -2.76
N CYS A 110 0.83 -3.61 -4.01
CA CYS A 110 1.10 -4.49 -5.16
C CYS A 110 2.13 -3.87 -6.13
N ASP A 111 2.72 -2.74 -5.77
CA ASP A 111 3.79 -2.15 -6.54
C ASP A 111 5.12 -2.86 -6.29
N ALA A 112 5.80 -3.26 -7.37
CA ALA A 112 7.06 -4.01 -7.29
C ALA A 112 8.17 -3.21 -6.60
N VAL A 113 8.26 -1.89 -6.88
CA VAL A 113 9.31 -1.03 -6.30
C VAL A 113 9.08 -0.88 -4.81
N ALA A 114 7.84 -0.61 -4.39
CA ALA A 114 7.48 -0.50 -2.98
C ALA A 114 7.76 -1.82 -2.23
N ILE A 115 7.36 -2.98 -2.79
CA ILE A 115 7.62 -4.29 -2.18
C ILE A 115 9.12 -4.54 -2.03
N ARG A 116 9.93 -4.29 -3.08
CA ARG A 116 11.39 -4.49 -3.05
C ARG A 116 12.10 -3.57 -2.08
N THR A 117 11.51 -2.42 -1.77
CA THR A 117 12.06 -1.45 -0.81
C THR A 117 11.90 -1.92 0.64
N LEU A 118 10.90 -2.73 0.97
CA LEU A 118 10.68 -3.22 2.33
C LEU A 118 11.92 -3.93 2.93
N PRO A 119 12.58 -4.89 2.24
CA PRO A 119 13.81 -5.48 2.76
C PRO A 119 14.96 -4.47 2.95
N LEU A 120 15.06 -3.47 2.09
CA LEU A 120 16.11 -2.43 2.21
C LEU A 120 15.96 -1.61 3.51
N LEU A 121 14.73 -1.50 4.01
CA LEU A 121 14.37 -0.75 5.22
C LEU A 121 14.21 -1.64 6.45
N ASP A 122 14.46 -2.94 6.35
CA ASP A 122 14.19 -3.93 7.41
C ASP A 122 12.70 -4.03 7.81
N LEU A 123 11.80 -3.74 6.85
CA LEU A 123 10.35 -3.72 7.05
C LEU A 123 9.63 -4.91 6.40
N THR A 124 10.34 -5.97 6.02
CA THR A 124 9.77 -7.13 5.30
C THR A 124 8.53 -7.71 6.00
N GLU A 125 8.60 -7.88 7.32
CA GLU A 125 7.51 -8.47 8.11
C GLU A 125 6.30 -7.52 8.29
N ARG A 126 6.45 -6.29 7.85
CA ARG A 126 5.42 -5.25 7.90
C ARG A 126 4.78 -4.97 6.55
N GLY A 127 5.10 -5.78 5.55
CA GLY A 127 4.45 -5.78 4.24
C GLY A 127 3.51 -6.97 4.08
N ILE A 128 2.47 -6.81 3.28
CA ILE A 128 1.50 -7.86 2.99
C ILE A 128 0.95 -7.74 1.57
N SER A 129 0.70 -8.88 0.92
CA SER A 129 -0.03 -8.92 -0.34
C SER A 129 -1.53 -8.71 -0.15
N ALA A 130 -2.23 -8.21 -1.18
CA ALA A 130 -3.68 -8.12 -1.16
C ALA A 130 -4.36 -9.47 -0.93
N GLU A 131 -3.88 -10.53 -1.57
CA GLU A 131 -4.40 -11.89 -1.39
C GLU A 131 -4.34 -12.34 0.07
N LYS A 132 -3.18 -12.18 0.72
CA LYS A 132 -3.00 -12.57 2.12
C LYS A 132 -3.86 -11.72 3.06
N LEU A 133 -3.96 -10.42 2.83
CA LEU A 133 -4.83 -9.51 3.58
C LEU A 133 -6.28 -9.98 3.48
N LEU A 134 -6.78 -10.25 2.28
CA LEU A 134 -8.15 -10.70 2.05
C LEU A 134 -8.42 -12.07 2.69
N LYS A 135 -7.48 -13.00 2.62
CA LYS A 135 -7.59 -14.30 3.32
C LYS A 135 -7.71 -14.12 4.83
N GLN A 136 -6.86 -13.27 5.42
CA GLN A 136 -6.89 -12.99 6.85
C GLN A 136 -8.16 -12.24 7.31
N SER A 137 -8.79 -11.52 6.40
CA SER A 137 -10.04 -10.78 6.65
C SER A 137 -11.30 -11.57 6.33
N GLY A 138 -11.17 -12.82 5.83
CA GLY A 138 -12.30 -13.63 5.40
C GLY A 138 -13.00 -13.11 4.13
N LEU A 139 -12.34 -12.27 3.36
CA LEU A 139 -12.88 -11.60 2.16
C LEU A 139 -12.25 -12.11 0.85
N TYR A 140 -11.44 -13.15 0.93
CA TYR A 140 -10.79 -13.71 -0.26
C TYR A 140 -11.83 -14.19 -1.28
N LYS A 141 -11.58 -13.87 -2.54
CA LYS A 141 -12.31 -14.40 -3.68
C LYS A 141 -11.32 -14.73 -4.82
N PRO A 142 -11.62 -15.72 -5.65
CA PRO A 142 -10.80 -16.03 -6.83
C PRO A 142 -10.88 -14.90 -7.88
N GLY A 143 -9.90 -14.87 -8.80
CA GLY A 143 -9.87 -13.92 -9.91
C GLY A 143 -9.16 -12.61 -9.60
N LEU A 144 -8.34 -12.57 -8.54
CA LEU A 144 -7.45 -11.44 -8.28
C LEU A 144 -6.37 -11.33 -9.38
N LYS A 145 -5.89 -10.12 -9.62
CA LYS A 145 -4.75 -9.88 -10.52
C LYS A 145 -3.50 -10.56 -9.98
N GLU A 146 -2.59 -10.97 -10.87
CA GLU A 146 -1.31 -11.58 -10.51
C GLU A 146 -0.52 -10.77 -9.48
N ARG A 147 -0.46 -9.44 -9.66
CA ARG A 147 0.23 -8.54 -8.73
C ARG A 147 -0.33 -8.50 -7.31
N HIS A 148 -1.54 -9.03 -7.10
CA HIS A 148 -2.16 -9.15 -5.77
C HIS A 148 -1.78 -10.43 -5.03
N SER A 149 -1.16 -11.40 -5.73
CA SER A 149 -0.86 -12.73 -5.18
C SER A 149 0.23 -12.70 -4.11
N GLU A 150 0.17 -13.68 -3.22
CA GLU A 150 1.25 -13.91 -2.25
C GLU A 150 2.56 -14.30 -2.95
N GLU A 151 2.50 -15.03 -4.06
CA GLU A 151 3.65 -15.43 -4.86
C GLU A 151 4.37 -14.21 -5.42
N TYR A 152 3.66 -13.32 -6.11
CA TYR A 152 4.22 -12.07 -6.62
C TYR A 152 4.89 -11.23 -5.52
N PHE A 153 4.24 -11.14 -4.37
CA PHE A 153 4.79 -10.41 -3.23
C PHE A 153 6.10 -11.04 -2.73
N LYS A 154 6.13 -12.37 -2.54
CA LYS A 154 7.32 -13.12 -2.10
C LYS A 154 8.48 -12.99 -3.08
N ASP A 155 8.21 -13.07 -4.39
CA ASP A 155 9.22 -12.94 -5.43
C ASP A 155 9.87 -11.55 -5.39
N ASN A 156 9.07 -10.49 -5.25
CA ASN A 156 9.59 -9.14 -5.13
C ASN A 156 10.35 -8.89 -3.81
N ILE A 157 9.93 -9.49 -2.70
CA ILE A 157 10.71 -9.48 -1.45
C ILE A 157 12.07 -10.15 -1.66
N ALA A 158 12.13 -11.29 -2.36
CA ALA A 158 13.40 -11.97 -2.65
C ALA A 158 14.34 -11.10 -3.48
N ILE A 159 13.83 -10.43 -4.51
CA ILE A 159 14.59 -9.47 -5.32
C ILE A 159 15.12 -8.32 -4.45
N GLY A 160 14.30 -7.74 -3.59
CA GLY A 160 14.71 -6.67 -2.67
C GLY A 160 15.80 -7.10 -1.68
N ARG A 161 15.74 -8.35 -1.19
CA ARG A 161 16.79 -8.93 -0.33
C ARG A 161 18.12 -9.07 -1.07
N GLU A 162 18.09 -9.52 -2.32
CA GLU A 162 19.28 -9.60 -3.15
C GLU A 162 19.89 -8.19 -3.39
N GLN A 163 19.06 -7.21 -3.72
CA GLN A 163 19.51 -5.82 -3.90
C GLN A 163 20.18 -5.27 -2.64
N LYS A 164 19.64 -5.59 -1.45
CA LYS A 164 20.23 -5.19 -0.16
C LYS A 164 21.65 -5.72 0.02
N ILE A 165 21.92 -6.95 -0.37
CA ILE A 165 23.25 -7.57 -0.27
C ILE A 165 24.28 -6.82 -1.12
N TYR A 166 23.90 -6.35 -2.29
CA TYR A 166 24.81 -5.60 -3.19
C TYR A 166 25.03 -4.15 -2.77
N LEU A 167 24.19 -3.62 -1.85
CA LEU A 167 24.33 -2.25 -1.33
C LEU A 167 25.13 -2.18 -0.02
N LEU A 168 25.48 -3.33 0.55
CA LEU A 168 26.36 -3.46 1.72
C LEU A 168 27.80 -3.64 1.31
#